data_d2b8d955fc4be6dd779217ad2a5d1f00
#
_entry.id   d2b8d955fc4be6dd779217ad2a5d1f00
#
_cell.length_a   1.000
_cell.length_b   1.000
_cell.length_c   1.000
_cell.angle_alpha   90.00
_cell.angle_beta   90.00
_cell.angle_gamma   90.00
#
_symmetry.space_group_name_H-M   'P 1'
#
loop_
_entity.id
_entity.type
_entity.pdbx_description
1 polymer ?
#
loop_
_entity_poly.entity_id
_entity_poly.type
_entity_poly.pdbx_seq_one_letter_code
_entity_poly.pdbx_strand_id
1 'polypeptide(L)'
;QKVYELIWDEYCDWYIELVKARLWSDDEEDKATARFVLQSVLKDLLKLLHPFMPFITEEIWGYLPAESGDSNDDDNLLITSSWPIYDERKTYSESVSRIETAKEIIKAIRNARTEVDAAPSRKLNLIVKTDALKDTVEAISAHIKKIANVVDITVEGTDSETPDGVVSAVFTGGELLIPLADLVDFEAERERLEKEKKRLEGEVARVDKKLSNQGFVAKAPASVVEEEKQKGDKYREMLETVIKRLESMGEASAK
;
A
#
# COMPACT_ATOMS: atom_id res chain seq x y z
N GLN A 1 11.01 -7.79 -21.50
CA GLN A 1 9.95 -7.85 -20.50
C GLN A 1 10.51 -8.22 -19.14
N LYS A 2 11.18 -9.38 -18.96
CA LYS A 2 11.72 -9.84 -17.65
C LYS A 2 12.69 -8.86 -16.99
N VAL A 3 13.57 -8.19 -17.75
CA VAL A 3 14.50 -7.17 -17.20
C VAL A 3 13.71 -5.96 -16.70
N TYR A 4 12.67 -5.56 -17.41
CA TYR A 4 11.80 -4.47 -16.99
C TYR A 4 11.08 -4.80 -15.68
N GLU A 5 10.46 -5.98 -15.59
CA GLU A 5 9.79 -6.48 -14.38
C GLU A 5 10.78 -6.53 -13.19
N LEU A 6 11.99 -7.04 -13.39
CA LEU A 6 13.02 -7.08 -12.37
C LEU A 6 13.40 -5.68 -11.86
N ILE A 7 13.55 -4.71 -12.76
CA ILE A 7 13.88 -3.33 -12.39
C ILE A 7 12.72 -2.67 -11.67
N TRP A 8 11.53 -2.74 -12.25
CA TRP A 8 10.39 -1.97 -11.77
C TRP A 8 9.73 -2.63 -10.56
N ASP A 9 9.34 -3.90 -10.69
CA ASP A 9 8.56 -4.58 -9.67
C ASP A 9 9.42 -5.07 -8.49
N GLU A 10 10.68 -5.46 -8.73
CA GLU A 10 11.52 -6.00 -7.66
C GLU A 10 12.50 -4.96 -7.10
N TYR A 11 13.28 -4.31 -7.96
CA TYR A 11 14.31 -3.39 -7.49
C TYR A 11 13.72 -2.06 -7.01
N CYS A 12 12.87 -1.40 -7.82
CA CYS A 12 12.31 -0.09 -7.48
C CYS A 12 11.21 -0.19 -6.42
N ASP A 13 10.22 -1.06 -6.61
CA ASP A 13 9.06 -1.10 -5.73
C ASP A 13 9.35 -1.77 -4.37
N TRP A 14 10.25 -2.76 -4.35
CA TRP A 14 10.51 -3.50 -3.12
C TRP A 14 11.91 -3.27 -2.55
N TYR A 15 12.96 -3.55 -3.33
CA TYR A 15 14.31 -3.55 -2.76
C TYR A 15 14.74 -2.19 -2.23
N ILE A 16 14.49 -1.11 -2.97
CA ILE A 16 14.80 0.25 -2.53
C ILE A 16 14.07 0.58 -1.22
N GLU A 17 12.79 0.21 -1.09
CA GLU A 17 12.04 0.46 0.15
C GLU A 17 12.55 -0.36 1.34
N LEU A 18 12.84 -1.64 1.12
CA LEU A 18 13.38 -2.53 2.14
C LEU A 18 14.75 -2.09 2.66
N VAL A 19 15.62 -1.60 1.78
CA VAL A 19 16.99 -1.23 2.14
C VAL A 19 17.09 0.14 2.85
N LYS A 20 16.08 1.00 2.75
CA LYS A 20 16.07 2.34 3.38
C LYS A 20 16.41 2.30 4.87
N ALA A 21 15.93 1.28 5.60
CA ALA A 21 16.22 1.13 7.02
C ALA A 21 17.72 1.03 7.30
N ARG A 22 18.40 0.26 6.48
CA ARG A 22 19.86 0.03 6.58
C ARG A 22 20.66 1.23 6.13
N LEU A 23 20.22 1.93 5.08
CA LEU A 23 20.88 3.14 4.59
C LEU A 23 20.87 4.30 5.60
N TRP A 24 19.91 4.30 6.53
CA TRP A 24 19.79 5.33 7.58
C TRP A 24 20.07 4.78 8.99
N SER A 25 20.67 3.59 9.08
CA SER A 25 21.17 3.03 10.32
C SER A 25 22.32 3.87 10.88
N ASP A 26 22.54 3.83 12.18
CA ASP A 26 23.76 4.39 12.80
C ASP A 26 24.98 3.48 12.66
N ASP A 27 24.76 2.24 12.21
CA ASP A 27 25.82 1.27 11.91
C ASP A 27 26.42 1.53 10.53
N GLU A 28 27.64 2.06 10.51
CA GLU A 28 28.36 2.40 9.26
C GLU A 28 28.74 1.18 8.43
N GLU A 29 28.96 0.00 9.03
CA GLU A 29 29.27 -1.23 8.30
C GLU A 29 28.03 -1.76 7.59
N ASP A 30 26.88 -1.78 8.28
CA ASP A 30 25.61 -2.15 7.69
C ASP A 30 25.19 -1.19 6.56
N LYS A 31 25.41 0.09 6.76
CA LYS A 31 25.17 1.14 5.77
C LYS A 31 26.05 0.99 4.52
N ALA A 32 27.34 0.71 4.73
CA ALA A 32 28.29 0.49 3.64
C ALA A 32 27.92 -0.75 2.82
N THR A 33 27.58 -1.84 3.52
CA THR A 33 27.11 -3.09 2.88
C THR A 33 25.82 -2.85 2.08
N ALA A 34 24.85 -2.13 2.65
CA ALA A 34 23.60 -1.80 1.97
C ALA A 34 23.82 -0.97 0.69
N ARG A 35 24.71 0.04 0.75
CA ARG A 35 25.09 0.85 -0.42
C ARG A 35 25.79 0.02 -1.48
N PHE A 36 26.73 -0.84 -1.07
CA PHE A 36 27.45 -1.71 -1.99
C PHE A 36 26.50 -2.63 -2.76
N VAL A 37 25.60 -3.32 -2.07
CA VAL A 37 24.65 -4.24 -2.70
C VAL A 37 23.69 -3.47 -3.61
N LEU A 38 23.15 -2.33 -3.16
CA LEU A 38 22.26 -1.48 -3.96
C LEU A 38 22.93 -1.07 -5.28
N GLN A 39 24.16 -0.58 -5.23
CA GLN A 39 24.92 -0.15 -6.41
C GLN A 39 25.31 -1.32 -7.31
N SER A 40 25.76 -2.44 -6.73
CA SER A 40 26.15 -3.63 -7.50
C SER A 40 24.98 -4.19 -8.30
N VAL A 41 23.81 -4.33 -7.67
CA VAL A 41 22.59 -4.80 -8.36
C VAL A 41 22.17 -3.80 -9.45
N LEU A 42 22.20 -2.48 -9.17
CA LEU A 42 21.86 -1.48 -10.18
C LEU A 42 22.82 -1.54 -11.38
N LYS A 43 24.12 -1.69 -11.16
CA LYS A 43 25.11 -1.84 -12.22
C LYS A 43 24.81 -3.03 -13.12
N ASP A 44 24.52 -4.19 -12.54
CA ASP A 44 24.17 -5.38 -13.32
C ASP A 44 22.85 -5.19 -14.10
N LEU A 45 21.86 -4.55 -13.51
CA LEU A 45 20.59 -4.19 -14.19
C LEU A 45 20.82 -3.24 -15.37
N LEU A 46 21.68 -2.23 -15.20
CA LEU A 46 22.02 -1.29 -16.28
C LEU A 46 22.75 -2.01 -17.42
N LYS A 47 23.70 -2.92 -17.12
CA LYS A 47 24.38 -3.76 -18.13
C LYS A 47 23.37 -4.58 -18.94
N LEU A 48 22.40 -5.22 -18.26
CA LEU A 48 21.36 -6.02 -18.93
C LEU A 48 20.40 -5.17 -19.77
N LEU A 49 20.12 -3.94 -19.38
CA LEU A 49 19.21 -3.04 -20.07
C LEU A 49 19.85 -2.26 -21.21
N HIS A 50 21.17 -2.05 -21.15
CA HIS A 50 21.92 -1.20 -22.09
C HIS A 50 21.70 -1.51 -23.58
N PRO A 51 21.64 -2.77 -24.02
CA PRO A 51 21.39 -3.09 -25.43
C PRO A 51 20.06 -2.58 -25.97
N PHE A 52 19.09 -2.31 -25.09
CA PHE A 52 17.74 -1.84 -25.43
C PHE A 52 17.56 -0.35 -25.23
N MET A 53 18.24 0.22 -24.27
CA MET A 53 18.12 1.64 -23.86
C MET A 53 19.49 2.29 -23.60
N PRO A 54 20.36 2.38 -24.63
CA PRO A 54 21.77 2.75 -24.44
C PRO A 54 21.97 4.15 -23.84
N PHE A 55 21.19 5.13 -24.24
CA PHE A 55 21.40 6.51 -23.82
C PHE A 55 21.12 6.72 -22.34
N ILE A 56 19.97 6.28 -21.85
CA ILE A 56 19.58 6.51 -20.45
C ILE A 56 20.41 5.65 -19.48
N THR A 57 20.78 4.44 -19.88
CA THR A 57 21.60 3.57 -19.04
C THR A 57 23.03 4.07 -18.94
N GLU A 58 23.61 4.62 -20.02
CA GLU A 58 24.92 5.27 -19.99
C GLU A 58 24.91 6.52 -19.10
N GLU A 59 23.88 7.33 -19.23
CA GLU A 59 23.72 8.53 -18.37
C GLU A 59 23.67 8.17 -16.89
N ILE A 60 22.85 7.17 -16.51
CA ILE A 60 22.76 6.71 -15.12
C ILE A 60 24.09 6.12 -14.64
N TRP A 61 24.79 5.37 -15.50
CA TRP A 61 26.09 4.78 -15.19
C TRP A 61 27.13 5.84 -14.79
N GLY A 62 27.14 6.98 -15.45
CA GLY A 62 28.02 8.10 -15.16
C GLY A 62 27.87 8.68 -13.75
N TYR A 63 26.74 8.46 -13.07
CA TYR A 63 26.53 8.88 -11.68
C TYR A 63 26.97 7.82 -10.65
N LEU A 64 27.30 6.61 -11.09
CA LEU A 64 27.70 5.54 -10.18
C LEU A 64 29.22 5.55 -9.94
N PRO A 65 29.67 5.19 -8.73
CA PRO A 65 31.12 5.08 -8.46
C PRO A 65 31.77 4.07 -9.41
N ALA A 66 32.96 4.39 -9.88
CA ALA A 66 33.77 3.47 -10.68
C ALA A 66 33.99 2.13 -9.95
N GLU A 67 34.17 1.05 -10.69
CA GLU A 67 34.54 -0.24 -10.10
C GLU A 67 36.01 -0.20 -9.64
N SER A 68 36.27 -0.68 -8.42
CA SER A 68 37.63 -0.70 -7.88
C SER A 68 38.48 -1.62 -8.72
N GLY A 69 39.37 -1.09 -9.54
CA GLY A 69 40.27 -1.83 -10.43
C GLY A 69 40.34 -1.28 -11.86
N ASP A 70 39.42 -0.48 -12.31
CA ASP A 70 39.51 0.21 -13.59
C ASP A 70 40.34 1.48 -13.43
N SER A 71 41.62 1.37 -13.79
CA SER A 71 42.64 2.38 -13.58
C SER A 71 42.65 3.48 -14.66
N ASN A 72 41.64 3.59 -15.51
CA ASN A 72 41.54 4.63 -16.52
C ASN A 72 40.23 5.38 -16.37
N ASP A 73 40.26 6.52 -15.69
CA ASP A 73 39.13 7.44 -15.44
C ASP A 73 38.45 7.97 -16.71
N ASP A 74 39.09 7.91 -17.86
CA ASP A 74 38.59 8.42 -19.13
C ASP A 74 37.68 7.45 -19.92
N ASP A 75 37.61 6.17 -19.53
CA ASP A 75 36.91 5.13 -20.30
C ASP A 75 35.86 4.32 -19.47
N ASN A 76 35.39 4.85 -18.35
CA ASN A 76 34.35 4.15 -17.56
C ASN A 76 32.96 4.25 -18.23
N LEU A 77 32.85 3.73 -19.45
CA LEU A 77 31.64 3.68 -20.23
C LEU A 77 30.94 2.33 -20.00
N LEU A 78 29.62 2.37 -19.84
CA LEU A 78 28.82 1.16 -19.72
C LEU A 78 28.93 0.26 -20.95
N ILE A 79 29.01 0.83 -22.14
CA ILE A 79 29.15 0.12 -23.40
C ILE A 79 30.42 -0.77 -23.48
N THR A 80 31.48 -0.43 -22.76
CA THR A 80 32.72 -1.20 -22.71
C THR A 80 32.77 -2.16 -21.52
N SER A 81 31.80 -2.12 -20.62
CA SER A 81 31.75 -2.92 -19.40
C SER A 81 31.51 -4.42 -19.71
N SER A 82 32.01 -5.28 -18.84
CA SER A 82 31.82 -6.73 -18.93
C SER A 82 30.35 -7.10 -18.68
N TRP A 83 29.82 -8.06 -19.44
CA TRP A 83 28.49 -8.60 -19.25
C TRP A 83 28.37 -9.34 -17.90
N PRO A 84 27.25 -9.20 -17.16
CA PRO A 84 27.05 -9.90 -15.90
C PRO A 84 27.12 -11.42 -16.08
N ILE A 85 27.83 -12.08 -15.20
CA ILE A 85 27.98 -13.54 -15.22
C ILE A 85 27.20 -14.12 -14.04
N TYR A 86 26.42 -15.15 -14.32
CA TYR A 86 25.71 -15.89 -13.28
C TYR A 86 26.69 -16.55 -12.32
N ASP A 87 26.48 -16.35 -11.01
CA ASP A 87 27.27 -16.97 -9.95
C ASP A 87 26.30 -17.72 -9.01
N GLU A 88 26.36 -19.05 -9.07
CA GLU A 88 25.54 -19.95 -8.29
C GLU A 88 25.69 -19.72 -6.76
N ARG A 89 26.86 -19.25 -6.32
CA ARG A 89 27.16 -18.96 -4.91
C ARG A 89 26.33 -17.77 -4.38
N LYS A 90 25.76 -16.96 -5.27
CA LYS A 90 24.86 -15.83 -4.94
C LYS A 90 23.40 -16.22 -4.95
N THR A 91 23.09 -17.49 -4.83
CA THR A 91 21.70 -17.97 -4.72
C THR A 91 21.29 -18.06 -3.24
N TYR A 92 20.34 -17.24 -2.82
CA TYR A 92 19.91 -17.12 -1.42
C TYR A 92 18.46 -17.57 -1.27
N SER A 93 18.14 -18.82 -1.58
CA SER A 93 16.75 -19.33 -1.66
C SER A 93 15.93 -19.11 -0.39
N GLU A 94 16.54 -19.28 0.79
CA GLU A 94 15.87 -19.05 2.07
C GLU A 94 15.53 -17.56 2.27
N SER A 95 16.47 -16.66 1.98
CA SER A 95 16.23 -15.21 2.07
C SER A 95 15.17 -14.74 1.07
N VAL A 96 15.18 -15.30 -0.15
CA VAL A 96 14.14 -15.04 -1.15
C VAL A 96 12.78 -15.46 -0.62
N SER A 97 12.65 -16.68 -0.09
CA SER A 97 11.39 -17.17 0.48
C SER A 97 10.87 -16.27 1.61
N ARG A 98 11.75 -15.82 2.50
CA ARG A 98 11.39 -14.89 3.60
C ARG A 98 10.88 -13.56 3.06
N ILE A 99 11.54 -12.98 2.06
CA ILE A 99 11.13 -11.71 1.46
C ILE A 99 9.82 -11.86 0.68
N GLU A 100 9.60 -12.96 -0.04
CA GLU A 100 8.31 -13.21 -0.70
C GLU A 100 7.17 -13.30 0.32
N THR A 101 7.37 -14.00 1.45
CA THR A 101 6.40 -14.01 2.56
C THR A 101 6.12 -12.59 3.08
N ALA A 102 7.16 -11.77 3.27
CA ALA A 102 6.97 -10.37 3.69
C ALA A 102 6.14 -9.57 2.67
N LYS A 103 6.41 -9.73 1.37
CA LYS A 103 5.68 -9.07 0.28
C LYS A 103 4.20 -9.48 0.29
N GLU A 104 3.90 -10.77 0.47
CA GLU A 104 2.52 -11.27 0.55
C GLU A 104 1.78 -10.67 1.75
N ILE A 105 2.38 -10.67 2.93
CA ILE A 105 1.79 -10.08 4.14
C ILE A 105 1.54 -8.58 3.96
N ILE A 106 2.51 -7.83 3.44
CA ILE A 106 2.37 -6.39 3.19
C ILE A 106 1.26 -6.11 2.18
N LYS A 107 1.16 -6.91 1.10
CA LYS A 107 0.08 -6.80 0.11
C LYS A 107 -1.28 -7.09 0.74
N ALA A 108 -1.39 -8.13 1.55
CA ALA A 108 -2.62 -8.48 2.25
C ALA A 108 -3.09 -7.37 3.21
N ILE A 109 -2.17 -6.74 3.95
CA ILE A 109 -2.47 -5.57 4.80
C ILE A 109 -2.97 -4.38 3.95
N ARG A 110 -2.32 -4.10 2.82
CA ARG A 110 -2.73 -3.02 1.91
C ARG A 110 -4.13 -3.25 1.34
N ASN A 111 -4.44 -4.49 0.96
CA ASN A 111 -5.76 -4.88 0.47
C ASN A 111 -6.83 -4.72 1.57
N ALA A 112 -6.57 -5.22 2.78
CA ALA A 112 -7.46 -5.05 3.91
C ALA A 112 -7.75 -3.56 4.21
N ARG A 113 -6.74 -2.69 4.14
CA ARG A 113 -6.95 -1.23 4.25
C ARG A 113 -7.85 -0.67 3.16
N THR A 114 -7.65 -1.11 1.92
CA THR A 114 -8.44 -0.66 0.76
C THR A 114 -9.91 -1.06 0.90
N GLU A 115 -10.19 -2.27 1.40
CA GLU A 115 -11.55 -2.77 1.60
C GLU A 115 -12.37 -1.93 2.58
N VAL A 116 -11.71 -1.35 3.59
CA VAL A 116 -12.35 -0.51 4.60
C VAL A 116 -12.08 0.99 4.42
N ASP A 117 -11.49 1.39 3.29
CA ASP A 117 -11.11 2.78 2.97
C ASP A 117 -10.21 3.43 4.03
N ALA A 118 -9.31 2.65 4.63
CA ALA A 118 -8.38 3.11 5.65
C ALA A 118 -7.16 3.79 5.04
N ALA A 119 -6.71 4.90 5.64
CA ALA A 119 -5.52 5.62 5.20
C ALA A 119 -4.25 4.74 5.28
N PRO A 120 -3.38 4.74 4.27
CA PRO A 120 -2.14 3.94 4.27
C PRO A 120 -1.19 4.26 5.44
N SER A 121 -1.22 5.50 5.93
CA SER A 121 -0.38 5.98 7.04
C SER A 121 -0.89 5.57 8.44
N ARG A 122 -2.10 5.03 8.54
CA ARG A 122 -2.69 4.66 9.81
C ARG A 122 -1.92 3.50 10.44
N LYS A 123 -1.59 3.62 11.72
CA LYS A 123 -0.90 2.57 12.49
C LYS A 123 -1.90 1.49 12.88
N LEU A 124 -1.47 0.23 12.81
CA LEU A 124 -2.29 -0.93 13.18
C LEU A 124 -1.46 -1.97 13.94
N ASN A 125 -2.15 -2.82 14.69
CA ASN A 125 -1.59 -4.04 15.25
C ASN A 125 -1.96 -5.22 14.35
N LEU A 126 -1.11 -6.24 14.30
CA LEU A 126 -1.27 -7.38 13.43
C LEU A 126 -1.17 -8.68 14.24
N ILE A 127 -2.14 -9.54 14.09
CA ILE A 127 -2.07 -10.91 14.56
C ILE A 127 -1.86 -11.80 13.34
N VAL A 128 -0.82 -12.63 13.36
CA VAL A 128 -0.49 -13.56 12.28
C VAL A 128 -0.72 -14.98 12.79
N LYS A 129 -1.70 -15.66 12.22
CA LYS A 129 -1.98 -17.06 12.53
C LYS A 129 -1.22 -17.95 11.57
N THR A 130 -0.24 -18.67 12.08
CA THR A 130 0.55 -19.63 11.31
C THR A 130 1.27 -20.61 12.22
N ASP A 131 1.36 -21.87 11.81
CA ASP A 131 2.15 -22.89 12.51
C ASP A 131 3.52 -23.07 11.86
N ALA A 132 3.57 -22.99 10.53
CA ALA A 132 4.77 -23.31 9.76
C ALA A 132 5.75 -22.15 9.59
N LEU A 133 5.29 -20.89 9.68
CA LEU A 133 6.07 -19.71 9.32
C LEU A 133 6.42 -18.79 10.49
N LYS A 134 6.29 -19.26 11.73
CA LYS A 134 6.53 -18.46 12.94
C LYS A 134 7.92 -17.78 12.91
N ASP A 135 8.97 -18.59 12.77
CA ASP A 135 10.34 -18.07 12.75
C ASP A 135 10.58 -17.13 11.56
N THR A 136 9.93 -17.40 10.42
CA THR A 136 9.99 -16.55 9.25
C THR A 136 9.35 -15.19 9.52
N VAL A 137 8.14 -15.16 10.07
CA VAL A 137 7.42 -13.92 10.39
C VAL A 137 8.19 -13.11 11.43
N GLU A 138 8.74 -13.74 12.46
CA GLU A 138 9.59 -13.08 13.45
C GLU A 138 10.81 -12.42 12.80
N ALA A 139 11.51 -13.15 11.91
CA ALA A 139 12.69 -12.63 11.21
C ALA A 139 12.40 -11.44 10.27
N ILE A 140 11.21 -11.39 9.65
CA ILE A 140 10.81 -10.30 8.73
C ILE A 140 9.96 -9.22 9.41
N SER A 141 9.67 -9.35 10.70
CA SER A 141 8.76 -8.46 11.45
C SER A 141 9.15 -6.97 11.34
N ALA A 142 10.44 -6.67 11.42
CA ALA A 142 10.94 -5.30 11.30
C ALA A 142 10.61 -4.67 9.94
N HIS A 143 10.69 -5.44 8.85
CA HIS A 143 10.34 -4.99 7.50
C HIS A 143 8.84 -4.73 7.37
N ILE A 144 8.01 -5.66 7.87
CA ILE A 144 6.55 -5.51 7.86
C ILE A 144 6.13 -4.29 8.68
N LYS A 145 6.65 -4.14 9.91
CA LYS A 145 6.35 -2.99 10.78
C LYS A 145 6.63 -1.67 10.08
N LYS A 146 7.78 -1.55 9.43
CA LYS A 146 8.19 -0.32 8.77
C LYS A 146 7.39 0.00 7.50
N ILE A 147 7.22 -0.99 6.60
CA ILE A 147 6.62 -0.75 5.28
C ILE A 147 5.09 -0.67 5.37
N ALA A 148 4.47 -1.48 6.24
CA ALA A 148 3.02 -1.52 6.39
C ALA A 148 2.50 -0.68 7.57
N ASN A 149 3.33 0.16 8.22
CA ASN A 149 2.94 0.96 9.39
C ASN A 149 2.30 0.11 10.51
N VAL A 150 2.87 -1.07 10.79
CA VAL A 150 2.43 -1.96 11.86
C VAL A 150 3.18 -1.60 13.15
N VAL A 151 2.45 -1.41 14.24
CA VAL A 151 3.02 -1.11 15.57
C VAL A 151 3.57 -2.36 16.19
N ASP A 152 2.73 -3.39 16.28
CA ASP A 152 3.11 -4.66 16.84
C ASP A 152 2.59 -5.85 16.04
N ILE A 153 3.31 -6.98 16.12
CA ILE A 153 2.99 -8.23 15.44
C ILE A 153 2.99 -9.33 16.49
N THR A 154 1.83 -9.97 16.67
CA THR A 154 1.68 -11.17 17.50
C THR A 154 1.55 -12.38 16.58
N VAL A 155 2.35 -13.42 16.83
CA VAL A 155 2.26 -14.67 16.05
C VAL A 155 1.60 -15.74 16.89
N GLU A 156 0.52 -16.31 16.38
CA GLU A 156 -0.28 -17.33 17.05
C GLU A 156 -0.41 -18.60 16.20
N GLY A 157 -0.78 -19.69 16.82
CA GLY A 157 -1.12 -20.93 16.11
C GLY A 157 -2.43 -20.80 15.32
N THR A 158 -2.59 -21.63 14.31
CA THR A 158 -3.80 -21.64 13.46
C THR A 158 -5.07 -21.95 14.24
N ASP A 159 -4.98 -22.70 15.34
CA ASP A 159 -6.10 -23.10 16.20
C ASP A 159 -6.48 -22.04 17.25
N SER A 160 -5.77 -20.91 17.33
CA SER A 160 -6.09 -19.84 18.30
C SER A 160 -7.47 -19.23 18.02
N GLU A 161 -8.15 -18.79 19.08
CA GLU A 161 -9.44 -18.09 18.93
C GLU A 161 -9.27 -16.83 18.08
N THR A 162 -10.25 -16.57 17.21
CA THR A 162 -10.28 -15.32 16.44
C THR A 162 -11.01 -14.27 17.26
N PRO A 163 -10.36 -13.15 17.59
CA PRO A 163 -11.03 -12.04 18.30
C PRO A 163 -12.21 -11.49 17.51
N ASP A 164 -13.22 -10.98 18.20
CA ASP A 164 -14.30 -10.22 17.56
C ASP A 164 -13.78 -8.88 17.02
N GLY A 165 -14.42 -8.37 15.97
CA GLY A 165 -14.12 -7.04 15.42
C GLY A 165 -12.77 -6.95 14.71
N VAL A 166 -12.33 -8.01 14.05
CA VAL A 166 -11.14 -8.05 13.21
C VAL A 166 -11.49 -8.14 11.73
N VAL A 167 -10.65 -7.57 10.90
CA VAL A 167 -10.62 -7.83 9.45
C VAL A 167 -9.63 -8.95 9.20
N SER A 168 -10.05 -9.99 8.49
CA SER A 168 -9.18 -11.10 8.16
C SER A 168 -8.67 -10.99 6.71
N ALA A 169 -7.43 -11.39 6.49
CA ALA A 169 -6.82 -11.50 5.18
C ALA A 169 -5.92 -12.75 5.15
N VAL A 170 -5.83 -13.41 4.02
CA VAL A 170 -5.03 -14.63 3.88
C VAL A 170 -3.73 -14.38 3.12
N PHE A 171 -2.70 -15.14 3.45
CA PHE A 171 -1.46 -15.23 2.71
C PHE A 171 -1.01 -16.69 2.63
N THR A 172 -0.03 -16.99 1.81
CA THR A 172 0.47 -18.37 1.66
C THR A 172 1.09 -18.88 2.96
N GLY A 173 0.40 -19.78 3.64
CA GLY A 173 0.83 -20.39 4.91
C GLY A 173 0.24 -19.78 6.17
N GLY A 174 -0.76 -18.89 6.08
CA GLY A 174 -1.44 -18.35 7.25
C GLY A 174 -2.55 -17.35 6.99
N GLU A 175 -3.02 -16.77 8.06
CA GLU A 175 -4.05 -15.74 8.08
C GLU A 175 -3.58 -14.53 8.88
N LEU A 176 -3.99 -13.35 8.45
CA LEU A 176 -3.77 -12.08 9.12
C LEU A 176 -5.06 -11.59 9.75
N LEU A 177 -5.02 -11.19 11.00
CA LEU A 177 -6.14 -10.56 11.68
C LEU A 177 -5.72 -9.15 12.08
N ILE A 178 -6.50 -8.18 11.66
CA ILE A 178 -6.26 -6.75 11.90
C ILE A 178 -7.46 -6.20 12.66
N PRO A 179 -7.28 -5.64 13.88
CA PRO A 179 -8.37 -5.01 14.61
C PRO A 179 -9.05 -3.92 13.76
N LEU A 180 -10.36 -4.00 13.60
CA LEU A 180 -11.11 -3.03 12.81
C LEU A 180 -10.98 -1.61 13.39
N ALA A 181 -10.85 -1.48 14.71
CA ALA A 181 -10.62 -0.21 15.39
C ALA A 181 -9.30 0.46 14.99
N ASP A 182 -8.29 -0.33 14.59
CA ASP A 182 -7.02 0.21 14.10
C ASP A 182 -7.15 0.71 12.64
N LEU A 183 -8.06 0.17 11.87
CA LEU A 183 -8.28 0.53 10.47
C LEU A 183 -9.24 1.71 10.30
N VAL A 184 -10.32 1.76 11.08
CA VAL A 184 -11.38 2.76 10.95
C VAL A 184 -11.34 3.72 12.14
N ASP A 185 -11.32 5.02 11.86
CA ASP A 185 -11.55 6.06 12.86
C ASP A 185 -13.06 6.28 12.98
N PHE A 186 -13.68 5.53 13.86
CA PHE A 186 -15.12 5.59 14.05
C PHE A 186 -15.61 7.00 14.41
N GLU A 187 -14.84 7.77 15.18
CA GLU A 187 -15.24 9.14 15.56
C GLU A 187 -15.11 10.10 14.38
N ALA A 188 -14.00 10.09 13.68
CA ALA A 188 -13.78 10.95 12.51
C ALA A 188 -14.73 10.60 11.36
N GLU A 189 -14.98 9.33 11.10
CA GLU A 189 -15.92 8.89 10.07
C GLU A 189 -17.37 9.24 10.45
N ARG A 190 -17.73 9.08 11.72
CA ARG A 190 -19.04 9.51 12.22
C ARG A 190 -19.24 11.02 12.06
N GLU A 191 -18.24 11.82 12.43
CA GLU A 191 -18.29 13.28 12.24
C GLU A 191 -18.44 13.66 10.76
N ARG A 192 -17.72 12.98 9.88
CA ARG A 192 -17.81 13.14 8.43
C ARG A 192 -19.21 12.83 7.91
N LEU A 193 -19.76 11.67 8.31
CA LEU A 193 -21.10 11.24 7.92
C LEU A 193 -22.20 12.14 8.49
N GLU A 194 -22.06 12.65 9.71
CA GLU A 194 -22.99 13.62 10.30
C GLU A 194 -22.98 14.96 9.54
N LYS A 195 -21.80 15.44 9.12
CA LYS A 195 -21.70 16.63 8.26
C LYS A 195 -22.36 16.40 6.89
N GLU A 196 -22.13 15.24 6.29
CA GLU A 196 -22.72 14.89 5.00
C GLU A 196 -24.23 14.70 5.09
N LYS A 197 -24.74 14.07 6.16
CA LYS A 197 -26.17 13.98 6.48
C LYS A 197 -26.81 15.37 6.52
N LYS A 198 -26.22 16.28 7.29
CA LYS A 198 -26.74 17.67 7.43
C LYS A 198 -26.71 18.42 6.09
N ARG A 199 -25.69 18.21 5.25
CA ARG A 199 -25.62 18.77 3.91
C ARG A 199 -26.75 18.25 3.03
N LEU A 200 -26.96 16.93 2.99
CA LEU A 200 -28.00 16.28 2.20
C LEU A 200 -29.41 16.65 2.66
N GLU A 201 -29.64 16.74 3.97
CA GLU A 201 -30.91 17.25 4.54
C GLU A 201 -31.18 18.67 4.03
N GLY A 202 -30.20 19.54 3.99
CA GLY A 202 -30.32 20.89 3.45
C GLY A 202 -30.63 20.89 1.94
N GLU A 203 -30.05 20.03 1.15
CA GLU A 203 -30.33 19.92 -0.30
C GLU A 203 -31.75 19.36 -0.54
N VAL A 204 -32.18 18.34 0.20
CA VAL A 204 -33.57 17.81 0.15
C VAL A 204 -34.57 18.92 0.50
N ALA A 205 -34.36 19.62 1.61
CA ALA A 205 -35.25 20.70 2.03
C ALA A 205 -35.31 21.84 0.98
N ARG A 206 -34.20 22.16 0.32
CA ARG A 206 -34.13 23.16 -0.75
C ARG A 206 -34.92 22.73 -1.97
N VAL A 207 -34.81 21.47 -2.41
CA VAL A 207 -35.56 20.92 -3.53
C VAL A 207 -37.07 20.89 -3.19
N ASP A 208 -37.43 20.40 -1.99
CA ASP A 208 -38.83 20.33 -1.54
C ASP A 208 -39.47 21.72 -1.46
N LYS A 209 -38.73 22.72 -0.94
CA LYS A 209 -39.20 24.12 -0.93
C LYS A 209 -39.40 24.66 -2.34
N LYS A 210 -38.55 24.29 -3.28
CA LYS A 210 -38.64 24.72 -4.68
C LYS A 210 -39.83 24.07 -5.39
N LEU A 211 -40.07 22.78 -5.15
CA LEU A 211 -41.17 22.02 -5.73
C LEU A 211 -42.52 22.34 -5.07
N SER A 212 -42.54 22.80 -3.80
CA SER A 212 -43.78 23.27 -3.13
C SER A 212 -44.17 24.67 -3.54
N ASN A 213 -43.31 25.43 -4.20
CA ASN A 213 -43.64 26.76 -4.70
C ASN A 213 -44.50 26.68 -5.96
N GLN A 214 -45.80 26.88 -5.81
CA GLN A 214 -46.77 26.83 -6.90
C GLN A 214 -46.41 27.79 -8.05
N GLY A 215 -45.82 28.96 -7.74
CA GLY A 215 -45.38 29.93 -8.74
C GLY A 215 -44.23 29.43 -9.62
N PHE A 216 -43.36 28.61 -9.05
CA PHE A 216 -42.28 27.94 -9.79
C PHE A 216 -42.83 26.79 -10.67
N VAL A 217 -43.64 25.90 -10.08
CA VAL A 217 -44.16 24.71 -10.77
C VAL A 217 -45.08 25.11 -11.93
N ALA A 218 -45.84 26.21 -11.79
CA ALA A 218 -46.76 26.70 -12.85
C ALA A 218 -46.04 27.44 -14.00
N LYS A 219 -44.84 28.01 -13.78
CA LYS A 219 -44.14 28.84 -14.75
C LYS A 219 -42.92 28.16 -15.38
N ALA A 220 -42.32 27.17 -14.72
CA ALA A 220 -41.17 26.47 -15.23
C ALA A 220 -41.57 25.45 -16.30
N PRO A 221 -40.71 25.22 -17.30
CA PRO A 221 -40.88 24.11 -18.25
C PRO A 221 -40.99 22.77 -17.53
N ALA A 222 -41.83 21.86 -18.04
CA ALA A 222 -42.05 20.54 -17.43
C ALA A 222 -40.75 19.74 -17.25
N SER A 223 -39.79 19.88 -18.19
CA SER A 223 -38.46 19.24 -18.09
C SER A 223 -37.67 19.71 -16.89
N VAL A 224 -37.71 21.00 -16.56
CA VAL A 224 -36.99 21.57 -15.40
C VAL A 224 -37.63 21.12 -14.07
N VAL A 225 -38.93 21.00 -14.02
CA VAL A 225 -39.61 20.45 -12.84
C VAL A 225 -39.29 19.00 -12.63
N GLU A 226 -39.22 18.22 -13.70
CA GLU A 226 -38.86 16.81 -13.65
C GLU A 226 -37.41 16.61 -13.25
N GLU A 227 -36.48 17.40 -13.78
CA GLU A 227 -35.08 17.39 -13.34
C GLU A 227 -34.90 17.69 -11.85
N GLU A 228 -35.64 18.66 -11.32
CA GLU A 228 -35.62 18.98 -9.87
C GLU A 228 -36.19 17.83 -9.03
N LYS A 229 -37.24 17.12 -9.49
CA LYS A 229 -37.73 15.92 -8.80
C LYS A 229 -36.67 14.82 -8.76
N GLN A 230 -36.05 14.51 -9.91
CA GLN A 230 -34.99 13.48 -10.01
C GLN A 230 -33.79 13.82 -9.12
N LYS A 231 -33.42 15.10 -9.01
CA LYS A 231 -32.40 15.56 -8.05
C LYS A 231 -32.82 15.31 -6.61
N GLY A 232 -34.08 15.62 -6.28
CA GLY A 232 -34.62 15.37 -4.95
C GLY A 232 -34.59 13.89 -4.58
N ASP A 233 -35.01 13.03 -5.49
CA ASP A 233 -35.01 11.58 -5.27
C ASP A 233 -33.60 11.04 -5.08
N LYS A 234 -32.64 11.50 -5.88
CA LYS A 234 -31.22 11.15 -5.73
C LYS A 234 -30.65 11.60 -4.38
N TYR A 235 -30.98 12.82 -3.91
CA TYR A 235 -30.52 13.29 -2.60
C TYR A 235 -31.14 12.49 -1.45
N ARG A 236 -32.41 12.05 -1.57
CA ARG A 236 -33.07 11.21 -0.56
C ARG A 236 -32.42 9.82 -0.50
N GLU A 237 -32.11 9.21 -1.64
CA GLU A 237 -31.42 7.93 -1.70
C GLU A 237 -30.02 8.01 -1.07
N MET A 238 -29.25 9.07 -1.38
CA MET A 238 -27.95 9.32 -0.75
C MET A 238 -28.08 9.53 0.75
N LEU A 239 -29.09 10.30 1.21
CA LEU A 239 -29.34 10.54 2.62
C LEU A 239 -29.69 9.25 3.37
N GLU A 240 -30.53 8.40 2.79
CA GLU A 240 -30.87 7.09 3.37
C GLU A 240 -29.64 6.21 3.51
N THR A 241 -28.75 6.19 2.51
CA THR A 241 -27.50 5.45 2.55
C THR A 241 -26.58 5.94 3.68
N VAL A 242 -26.46 7.26 3.86
CA VAL A 242 -25.66 7.85 4.94
C VAL A 242 -26.25 7.53 6.32
N ILE A 243 -27.58 7.58 6.47
CA ILE A 243 -28.25 7.22 7.73
C ILE A 243 -28.01 5.76 8.09
N LYS A 244 -28.20 4.83 7.16
CA LYS A 244 -27.92 3.39 7.37
C LYS A 244 -26.47 3.14 7.80
N ARG A 245 -25.52 3.87 7.20
CA ARG A 245 -24.11 3.75 7.56
C ARG A 245 -23.81 4.26 8.98
N LEU A 246 -24.44 5.37 9.39
CA LEU A 246 -24.35 5.88 10.77
C LEU A 246 -24.95 4.91 11.80
N GLU A 247 -26.08 4.28 11.49
CA GLU A 247 -26.71 3.28 12.35
C GLU A 247 -25.83 2.05 12.53
N SER A 248 -25.28 1.50 11.43
CA SER A 248 -24.39 0.34 11.49
C SER A 248 -23.09 0.61 12.27
N MET A 249 -22.59 1.85 12.22
CA MET A 249 -21.41 2.26 13.02
C MET A 249 -21.73 2.38 14.51
N GLY A 250 -22.95 2.79 14.86
CA GLY A 250 -23.42 2.85 16.25
C GLY A 250 -23.48 1.46 16.90
N GLU A 251 -23.88 0.45 16.16
CA GLU A 251 -23.92 -0.94 16.63
C GLU A 251 -22.50 -1.55 16.77
N ALA A 252 -21.58 -1.20 15.89
CA ALA A 252 -20.19 -1.65 15.94
C ALA A 252 -19.37 -1.01 17.08
N SER A 253 -19.72 0.21 17.49
CA SER A 253 -19.10 0.93 18.61
C SER A 253 -19.61 0.51 19.98
N ALA A 254 -20.71 -0.24 20.05
CA ALA A 254 -21.35 -0.67 21.30
C ALA A 254 -21.00 -2.13 21.70
N LYS A 255 -20.27 -2.84 20.87
CA LYS A 255 -19.70 -4.19 21.13
C LYS A 255 -18.23 -4.09 21.44
#